data_ac33b07d2153b9bc5f2dffc9adc2a0b7
#
_entry.id   ac33b07d2153b9bc5f2dffc9adc2a0b7
#
_cell.length_a   1.000
_cell.length_b   1.000
_cell.length_c   1.000
_cell.angle_alpha   90.00
_cell.angle_beta   90.00
_cell.angle_gamma   90.00
#
_symmetry.space_group_name_H-M   'P 1'
#
loop_
_entity.id
_entity.type
_entity.pdbx_description
1 polymer ?
#
loop_
_entity_poly.entity_id
_entity_poly.type
_entity_poly.pdbx_seq_one_letter_code
_entity_poly.pdbx_strand_id
1 'polypeptide(L)'
;MLEIKLPESEAAAKIIVVGVGGAGNNAVNRMVDEGIAGVEFIGVNTDKQALQSSKASTAMTIGEKLTKGLGCGGKPEIGTKAAEESAEDITAALQGADMVFVTCGMGGGTGTGAAPIIARIAKDMGILTVGVVTKPFRFEAKQRMKNAMEGIDALKNAVDTLIVIPNDRLLEIVEKKTSLPDALKKADEVLQQSVQGITDLINVPGLINLDFADVSAVMKDKGIAHVGIGKAKGDDKAIEAVKIAISSPLLESTIEGATDVIINISGDISLIEANDAASYVEELVGENANIIFGAMYDEDSQDEVSITVIATGIKERTKTVETVRTVNTQAPQITPSVANNTGAGSNATPGLPSFLSNQRPVAPGLSQRPEVPVENTQTNLGGYASTPQVNLSRPVETPESPSSRVRTGRENNIDLPDFLRRR
;
A
#
# COMPACT_ATOMS: atom_id res chain seq x y z
N MET A 1 33.24 17.72 -45.35
CA MET A 1 33.29 17.48 -43.90
C MET A 1 32.22 16.45 -43.57
N LEU A 2 32.59 15.28 -43.07
CA LEU A 2 31.65 14.30 -42.56
C LEU A 2 31.25 14.79 -41.16
N GLU A 3 30.02 15.28 -41.00
CA GLU A 3 29.40 15.48 -39.70
C GLU A 3 29.14 14.09 -39.10
N ILE A 4 29.98 13.70 -38.14
CA ILE A 4 29.66 12.57 -37.27
C ILE A 4 28.57 13.10 -36.34
N LYS A 5 27.29 12.81 -36.66
CA LYS A 5 26.24 12.87 -35.67
C LYS A 5 26.62 11.82 -34.62
N LEU A 6 27.02 12.29 -33.45
CA LEU A 6 27.04 11.45 -32.25
C LEU A 6 25.63 10.84 -32.14
N PRO A 7 25.48 9.53 -31.86
CA PRO A 7 24.18 8.97 -31.57
C PRO A 7 23.60 9.83 -30.44
N GLU A 8 22.38 10.33 -30.64
CA GLU A 8 21.60 10.88 -29.55
C GLU A 8 21.70 9.83 -28.44
N SER A 9 22.19 10.24 -27.26
CA SER A 9 22.24 9.39 -26.09
C SER A 9 20.88 8.67 -26.01
N GLU A 10 20.89 7.35 -25.99
CA GLU A 10 19.67 6.57 -25.83
C GLU A 10 18.88 7.23 -24.73
N ALA A 11 17.73 7.79 -25.08
CA ALA A 11 16.94 8.56 -24.13
C ALA A 11 16.52 7.58 -23.03
N ALA A 12 16.97 7.84 -21.81
CA ALA A 12 16.56 7.04 -20.67
C ALA A 12 15.02 7.00 -20.63
N ALA A 13 14.45 5.85 -20.30
CA ALA A 13 12.99 5.69 -20.22
C ALA A 13 12.39 6.74 -19.28
N LYS A 14 11.37 7.46 -19.74
CA LYS A 14 10.69 8.46 -18.93
C LYS A 14 9.73 7.79 -17.96
N ILE A 15 10.08 7.81 -16.67
CA ILE A 15 9.30 7.21 -15.58
C ILE A 15 8.58 8.31 -14.80
N ILE A 16 7.27 8.16 -14.59
CA ILE A 16 6.47 9.06 -13.77
C ILE A 16 5.88 8.30 -12.58
N VAL A 17 5.99 8.87 -11.38
CA VAL A 17 5.33 8.35 -10.18
C VAL A 17 4.20 9.29 -9.79
N VAL A 18 2.96 8.77 -9.78
CA VAL A 18 1.76 9.51 -9.42
C VAL A 18 1.30 9.11 -8.02
N GLY A 19 1.45 10.01 -7.07
CA GLY A 19 0.95 9.85 -5.70
C GLY A 19 -0.50 10.31 -5.56
N VAL A 20 -1.43 9.40 -5.29
CA VAL A 20 -2.87 9.70 -5.30
C VAL A 20 -3.44 9.73 -3.88
N GLY A 21 -4.05 10.86 -3.51
CA GLY A 21 -4.60 11.09 -2.18
C GLY A 21 -3.54 11.31 -1.10
N GLY A 22 -3.94 11.34 0.17
CA GLY A 22 -3.03 11.68 1.28
C GLY A 22 -1.85 10.71 1.40
N ALA A 23 -2.10 9.41 1.50
CA ALA A 23 -1.04 8.41 1.65
C ALA A 23 -0.13 8.32 0.41
N GLY A 24 -0.69 8.40 -0.81
CA GLY A 24 0.12 8.44 -2.03
C GLY A 24 1.04 9.65 -2.10
N ASN A 25 0.56 10.84 -1.72
CA ASN A 25 1.40 12.04 -1.65
C ASN A 25 2.48 11.95 -0.55
N ASN A 26 2.19 11.30 0.60
CA ASN A 26 3.19 11.08 1.63
C ASN A 26 4.30 10.14 1.14
N ALA A 27 3.94 9.07 0.42
CA ALA A 27 4.92 8.17 -0.19
C ALA A 27 5.78 8.92 -1.23
N VAL A 28 5.19 9.73 -2.10
CA VAL A 28 5.91 10.57 -3.05
C VAL A 28 6.83 11.56 -2.34
N ASN A 29 6.37 12.23 -1.28
CA ASN A 29 7.22 13.15 -0.52
C ASN A 29 8.46 12.43 0.02
N ARG A 30 8.31 11.19 0.50
CA ARG A 30 9.45 10.39 0.96
C ARG A 30 10.38 10.02 -0.20
N MET A 31 9.84 9.62 -1.37
CA MET A 31 10.63 9.31 -2.56
C MET A 31 11.48 10.51 -3.00
N VAL A 32 10.91 11.72 -2.92
CA VAL A 32 11.63 12.96 -3.20
C VAL A 32 12.72 13.24 -2.16
N ASP A 33 12.43 12.98 -0.86
CA ASP A 33 13.40 13.17 0.22
C ASP A 33 14.59 12.21 0.13
N GLU A 34 14.35 10.97 -0.31
CA GLU A 34 15.38 9.94 -0.55
C GLU A 34 16.14 10.16 -1.88
N GLY A 35 15.70 11.13 -2.70
CA GLY A 35 16.41 11.52 -3.91
C GLY A 35 16.40 10.47 -5.03
N ILE A 36 15.30 9.73 -5.21
CA ILE A 36 15.18 8.74 -6.29
C ILE A 36 15.43 9.43 -7.64
N ALA A 37 16.46 8.97 -8.36
CA ALA A 37 16.93 9.58 -9.59
C ALA A 37 16.14 9.11 -10.83
N GLY A 38 16.07 9.95 -11.87
CA GLY A 38 15.49 9.59 -13.17
C GLY A 38 13.98 9.43 -13.18
N VAL A 39 13.27 9.99 -12.18
CA VAL A 39 11.82 9.87 -12.02
C VAL A 39 11.18 11.25 -11.88
N GLU A 40 10.06 11.48 -12.58
CA GLU A 40 9.20 12.63 -12.38
C GLU A 40 8.09 12.30 -11.38
N PHE A 41 7.81 13.23 -10.46
CA PHE A 41 6.81 13.02 -9.42
C PHE A 41 5.59 13.92 -9.64
N ILE A 42 4.39 13.31 -9.59
CA ILE A 42 3.10 14.02 -9.66
C ILE A 42 2.29 13.72 -8.40
N GLY A 43 1.94 14.76 -7.66
CA GLY A 43 1.04 14.66 -6.51
C GLY A 43 -0.39 14.98 -6.93
N VAL A 44 -1.32 14.04 -6.75
CA VAL A 44 -2.74 14.19 -7.11
C VAL A 44 -3.61 14.09 -5.88
N ASN A 45 -4.50 15.07 -5.65
CA ASN A 45 -5.46 15.01 -4.54
C ASN A 45 -6.73 15.81 -4.86
N THR A 46 -7.81 15.49 -4.17
CA THR A 46 -9.07 16.28 -4.15
C THR A 46 -9.08 17.32 -3.03
N ASP A 47 -8.10 17.25 -2.11
CA ASP A 47 -7.90 18.19 -1.00
C ASP A 47 -6.73 19.13 -1.34
N LYS A 48 -7.06 20.37 -1.63
CA LYS A 48 -6.10 21.42 -2.00
C LYS A 48 -5.15 21.78 -0.86
N GLN A 49 -5.62 21.69 0.38
CA GLN A 49 -4.79 22.00 1.55
C GLN A 49 -3.73 20.90 1.74
N ALA A 50 -4.10 19.63 1.57
CA ALA A 50 -3.15 18.52 1.63
C ALA A 50 -2.07 18.61 0.55
N LEU A 51 -2.40 19.09 -0.66
CA LEU A 51 -1.44 19.27 -1.76
C LEU A 51 -0.40 20.37 -1.49
N GLN A 52 -0.68 21.34 -0.63
CA GLN A 52 0.31 22.37 -0.27
C GLN A 52 1.56 21.81 0.41
N SER A 53 1.45 20.62 1.01
CA SER A 53 2.59 19.90 1.61
C SER A 53 3.27 18.92 0.68
N SER A 54 2.82 18.81 -0.58
CA SER A 54 3.43 17.94 -1.57
C SER A 54 4.79 18.47 -2.01
N LYS A 55 5.78 17.56 -2.09
CA LYS A 55 7.13 17.82 -2.61
C LYS A 55 7.28 17.39 -4.07
N ALA A 56 6.21 16.85 -4.67
CA ALA A 56 6.19 16.48 -6.08
C ALA A 56 6.47 17.70 -6.96
N SER A 57 7.18 17.48 -8.09
CA SER A 57 7.46 18.53 -9.08
C SER A 57 6.17 19.11 -9.68
N THR A 58 5.14 18.29 -9.77
CA THR A 58 3.80 18.69 -10.24
C THR A 58 2.76 18.33 -9.19
N ALA A 59 1.97 19.30 -8.75
CA ALA A 59 0.85 19.10 -7.82
C ALA A 59 -0.47 19.43 -8.52
N MET A 60 -1.38 18.44 -8.59
CA MET A 60 -2.63 18.52 -9.33
C MET A 60 -3.84 18.34 -8.40
N THR A 61 -4.71 19.34 -8.33
CA THR A 61 -6.02 19.19 -7.67
C THR A 61 -7.02 18.64 -8.68
N ILE A 62 -7.64 17.51 -8.38
CA ILE A 62 -8.65 16.87 -9.24
C ILE A 62 -10.06 17.10 -8.69
N GLY A 63 -11.05 17.20 -9.61
CA GLY A 63 -12.46 17.34 -9.26
C GLY A 63 -12.78 18.62 -8.52
N GLU A 64 -12.21 19.76 -8.91
CA GLU A 64 -12.43 21.05 -8.23
C GLU A 64 -13.89 21.50 -8.25
N LYS A 65 -14.63 21.23 -9.33
CA LYS A 65 -16.06 21.56 -9.42
C LYS A 65 -16.89 20.73 -8.45
N LEU A 66 -16.53 19.44 -8.33
CA LEU A 66 -17.24 18.49 -7.47
C LEU A 66 -16.93 18.66 -6.00
N THR A 67 -15.64 18.80 -5.64
CA THR A 67 -15.17 18.77 -4.24
C THR A 67 -14.88 20.15 -3.66
N LYS A 68 -14.74 21.17 -4.51
CA LYS A 68 -14.31 22.53 -4.15
C LYS A 68 -12.96 22.56 -3.42
N GLY A 69 -12.11 21.54 -3.67
CA GLY A 69 -10.82 21.39 -2.99
C GLY A 69 -10.89 20.94 -1.53
N LEU A 70 -12.03 20.41 -1.06
CA LEU A 70 -12.25 20.01 0.33
C LEU A 70 -12.11 18.50 0.55
N GLY A 71 -11.70 17.74 -0.48
CA GLY A 71 -11.54 16.29 -0.41
C GLY A 71 -12.81 15.49 -0.64
N CYS A 72 -12.68 14.16 -0.67
CA CYS A 72 -13.78 13.21 -0.96
C CYS A 72 -14.58 12.78 0.27
N GLY A 73 -14.20 13.17 1.49
CA GLY A 73 -14.87 12.76 2.72
C GLY A 73 -14.92 11.24 2.93
N GLY A 74 -13.89 10.51 2.47
CA GLY A 74 -13.78 9.05 2.62
C GLY A 74 -14.70 8.25 1.67
N LYS A 75 -15.25 8.86 0.61
CA LYS A 75 -16.15 8.21 -0.36
C LYS A 75 -15.43 7.99 -1.69
N PRO A 76 -15.12 6.72 -2.07
CA PRO A 76 -14.41 6.40 -3.30
C PRO A 76 -15.13 6.88 -4.57
N GLU A 77 -16.47 6.83 -4.59
CA GLU A 77 -17.26 7.25 -5.74
C GLU A 77 -17.07 8.74 -6.09
N ILE A 78 -16.77 9.57 -5.08
CA ILE A 78 -16.44 10.98 -5.29
C ILE A 78 -15.04 11.10 -5.88
N GLY A 79 -14.09 10.27 -5.41
CA GLY A 79 -12.73 10.20 -5.96
C GLY A 79 -12.71 9.79 -7.43
N THR A 80 -13.50 8.79 -7.80
CA THR A 80 -13.67 8.35 -9.20
C THR A 80 -14.17 9.49 -10.09
N LYS A 81 -15.28 10.14 -9.70
CA LYS A 81 -15.84 11.27 -10.45
C LYS A 81 -14.89 12.47 -10.51
N ALA A 82 -14.11 12.70 -9.47
CA ALA A 82 -13.11 13.77 -9.44
C ALA A 82 -11.98 13.52 -10.46
N ALA A 83 -11.54 12.28 -10.60
CA ALA A 83 -10.55 11.91 -11.61
C ALA A 83 -11.12 11.95 -13.03
N GLU A 84 -12.38 11.52 -13.21
CA GLU A 84 -13.08 11.63 -14.49
C GLU A 84 -13.29 13.09 -14.93
N GLU A 85 -13.61 14.00 -13.98
CA GLU A 85 -13.71 15.45 -14.25
C GLU A 85 -12.40 16.03 -14.77
N SER A 86 -11.26 15.54 -14.26
CA SER A 86 -9.92 16.05 -14.57
C SER A 86 -9.14 15.15 -15.54
N ALA A 87 -9.83 14.30 -16.31
CA ALA A 87 -9.18 13.31 -17.18
C ALA A 87 -8.26 13.93 -18.23
N GLU A 88 -8.62 15.09 -18.79
CA GLU A 88 -7.80 15.81 -19.78
C GLU A 88 -6.49 16.32 -19.17
N ASP A 89 -6.54 16.88 -17.96
CA ASP A 89 -5.37 17.37 -17.25
C ASP A 89 -4.44 16.22 -16.86
N ILE A 90 -5.01 15.08 -16.42
CA ILE A 90 -4.26 13.86 -16.11
C ILE A 90 -3.56 13.33 -17.36
N THR A 91 -4.28 13.26 -18.50
CA THR A 91 -3.73 12.80 -19.77
C THR A 91 -2.55 13.69 -20.21
N ALA A 92 -2.72 15.01 -20.11
CA ALA A 92 -1.65 15.96 -20.45
C ALA A 92 -0.41 15.80 -19.54
N ALA A 93 -0.61 15.53 -18.25
CA ALA A 93 0.48 15.34 -17.29
C ALA A 93 1.26 14.02 -17.50
N LEU A 94 0.63 13.00 -18.06
CA LEU A 94 1.25 11.69 -18.33
C LEU A 94 1.87 11.59 -19.72
N GLN A 95 1.76 12.64 -20.55
CA GLN A 95 2.21 12.60 -21.94
C GLN A 95 3.72 12.37 -22.06
N GLY A 96 4.08 11.42 -22.93
CA GLY A 96 5.47 11.08 -23.23
C GLY A 96 6.14 10.22 -22.16
N ALA A 97 5.40 9.68 -21.18
CA ALA A 97 5.93 8.68 -20.26
C ALA A 97 6.01 7.30 -20.94
N ASP A 98 7.06 6.55 -20.62
CA ASP A 98 7.22 5.13 -21.00
C ASP A 98 6.66 4.22 -19.90
N MET A 99 6.74 4.66 -18.63
CA MET A 99 6.26 3.93 -17.47
C MET A 99 5.59 4.86 -16.45
N VAL A 100 4.50 4.41 -15.87
CA VAL A 100 3.78 5.13 -14.81
C VAL A 100 3.57 4.24 -13.60
N PHE A 101 4.05 4.70 -12.45
CA PHE A 101 3.67 4.14 -11.16
C PHE A 101 2.50 4.91 -10.58
N VAL A 102 1.46 4.20 -10.17
CA VAL A 102 0.32 4.78 -9.45
C VAL A 102 0.37 4.29 -8.02
N THR A 103 0.71 5.19 -7.08
CA THR A 103 0.83 4.85 -5.66
C THR A 103 -0.25 5.50 -4.81
N CYS A 104 -0.87 4.71 -3.94
CA CYS A 104 -1.86 5.21 -2.99
C CYS A 104 -2.08 4.28 -1.80
N GLY A 105 -2.65 4.82 -0.72
CA GLY A 105 -3.24 4.02 0.36
C GLY A 105 -4.72 3.74 0.05
N MET A 106 -5.07 2.47 -0.08
CA MET A 106 -6.44 2.04 -0.34
C MET A 106 -7.34 2.18 0.90
N GLY A 107 -8.64 2.31 0.68
CA GLY A 107 -9.67 2.43 1.72
C GLY A 107 -10.12 3.86 2.02
N GLY A 108 -9.38 4.88 1.53
CA GLY A 108 -9.80 6.28 1.58
C GLY A 108 -10.76 6.65 0.43
N GLY A 109 -11.03 7.95 0.26
CA GLY A 109 -11.86 8.44 -0.84
C GLY A 109 -11.06 8.65 -2.12
N THR A 110 -10.09 9.57 -2.09
CA THR A 110 -9.33 10.00 -3.27
C THR A 110 -8.48 8.86 -3.83
N GLY A 111 -7.59 8.25 -3.02
CA GLY A 111 -6.70 7.18 -3.50
C GLY A 111 -7.48 6.01 -4.09
N THR A 112 -8.47 5.51 -3.34
CA THR A 112 -9.28 4.34 -3.75
C THR A 112 -10.08 4.58 -5.03
N GLY A 113 -10.66 5.78 -5.18
CA GLY A 113 -11.51 6.10 -6.33
C GLY A 113 -10.75 6.61 -7.55
N ALA A 114 -9.75 7.47 -7.35
CA ALA A 114 -9.05 8.12 -8.45
C ALA A 114 -7.91 7.28 -9.04
N ALA A 115 -7.19 6.48 -8.22
CA ALA A 115 -6.07 5.68 -8.72
C ALA A 115 -6.46 4.73 -9.87
N PRO A 116 -7.59 3.98 -9.84
CA PRO A 116 -8.00 3.14 -10.96
C PRO A 116 -8.28 3.93 -12.25
N ILE A 117 -8.78 5.16 -12.15
CA ILE A 117 -9.06 6.01 -13.32
C ILE A 117 -7.75 6.53 -13.92
N ILE A 118 -6.84 7.03 -13.09
CA ILE A 118 -5.52 7.51 -13.51
C ILE A 118 -4.75 6.36 -14.19
N ALA A 119 -4.74 5.18 -13.58
CA ALA A 119 -4.09 3.99 -14.14
C ALA A 119 -4.69 3.59 -15.49
N ARG A 120 -6.02 3.63 -15.64
CA ARG A 120 -6.68 3.33 -16.91
C ARG A 120 -6.28 4.32 -17.98
N ILE A 121 -6.25 5.63 -17.68
CA ILE A 121 -5.80 6.66 -18.62
C ILE A 121 -4.38 6.36 -19.09
N ALA A 122 -3.45 6.04 -18.17
CA ALA A 122 -2.07 5.69 -18.52
C ALA A 122 -2.02 4.44 -19.43
N LYS A 123 -2.75 3.38 -19.08
CA LYS A 123 -2.81 2.14 -19.86
C LYS A 123 -3.43 2.35 -21.24
N ASP A 124 -4.50 3.15 -21.35
CA ASP A 124 -5.15 3.50 -22.62
C ASP A 124 -4.23 4.33 -23.53
N MET A 125 -3.26 5.07 -22.96
CA MET A 125 -2.20 5.75 -23.70
C MET A 125 -1.06 4.81 -24.15
N GLY A 126 -1.12 3.52 -23.78
CA GLY A 126 -0.09 2.51 -24.12
C GLY A 126 1.13 2.55 -23.20
N ILE A 127 1.08 3.26 -22.08
CA ILE A 127 2.16 3.41 -21.10
C ILE A 127 2.17 2.18 -20.18
N LEU A 128 3.35 1.61 -19.91
CA LEU A 128 3.48 0.53 -18.91
C LEU A 128 3.03 1.04 -17.54
N THR A 129 1.94 0.48 -17.02
CA THR A 129 1.29 0.99 -15.81
C THR A 129 1.40 0.02 -14.65
N VAL A 130 2.06 0.44 -13.57
CA VAL A 130 2.27 -0.37 -12.36
C VAL A 130 1.57 0.29 -11.18
N GLY A 131 0.69 -0.45 -10.52
CA GLY A 131 0.07 -0.03 -9.26
C GLY A 131 0.88 -0.49 -8.06
N VAL A 132 1.21 0.40 -7.13
CA VAL A 132 1.88 0.06 -5.86
C VAL A 132 1.06 0.65 -4.71
N VAL A 133 0.31 -0.19 -4.00
CA VAL A 133 -0.70 0.28 -3.06
C VAL A 133 -0.67 -0.45 -1.73
N THR A 134 -1.13 0.21 -0.67
CA THR A 134 -1.25 -0.41 0.65
C THR A 134 -2.70 -0.72 1.01
N LYS A 135 -2.94 -1.86 1.70
CA LYS A 135 -4.19 -2.14 2.41
C LYS A 135 -4.15 -1.49 3.79
N PRO A 136 -5.27 -0.93 4.29
CA PRO A 136 -5.31 -0.31 5.60
C PRO A 136 -5.08 -1.34 6.71
N PHE A 137 -4.64 -0.86 7.88
CA PHE A 137 -4.59 -1.67 9.08
C PHE A 137 -6.00 -2.09 9.54
N ARG A 138 -6.13 -3.25 10.20
CA ARG A 138 -7.43 -3.74 10.72
C ARG A 138 -8.09 -2.77 11.69
N PHE A 139 -7.30 -2.01 12.46
CA PHE A 139 -7.83 -1.01 13.40
C PHE A 139 -8.43 0.23 12.71
N GLU A 140 -8.17 0.45 11.41
CA GLU A 140 -8.72 1.58 10.65
C GLU A 140 -10.20 1.40 10.25
N ALA A 141 -10.87 0.39 10.74
CA ALA A 141 -12.28 0.03 10.59
C ALA A 141 -12.60 -0.84 9.35
N LYS A 142 -13.64 -1.69 9.55
CA LYS A 142 -14.08 -2.65 8.53
C LYS A 142 -14.55 -2.00 7.23
N GLN A 143 -15.17 -0.81 7.31
CA GLN A 143 -15.64 -0.12 6.12
C GLN A 143 -14.47 0.35 5.26
N ARG A 144 -13.38 0.80 5.88
CA ARG A 144 -12.17 1.22 5.17
C ARG A 144 -11.51 0.02 4.45
N MET A 145 -11.47 -1.13 5.10
CA MET A 145 -10.99 -2.37 4.48
C MET A 145 -11.88 -2.81 3.30
N LYS A 146 -13.22 -2.70 3.45
CA LYS A 146 -14.15 -3.01 2.35
C LYS A 146 -13.90 -2.11 1.13
N ASN A 147 -13.84 -0.81 1.34
CA ASN A 147 -13.52 0.15 0.28
C ASN A 147 -12.16 -0.17 -0.37
N ALA A 148 -11.17 -0.59 0.45
CA ALA A 148 -9.84 -0.96 -0.05
C ALA A 148 -9.89 -2.17 -1.00
N MET A 149 -10.63 -3.21 -0.64
CA MET A 149 -10.76 -4.40 -1.49
C MET A 149 -11.45 -4.08 -2.82
N GLU A 150 -12.55 -3.31 -2.78
CA GLU A 150 -13.25 -2.85 -3.98
C GLU A 150 -12.34 -1.99 -4.89
N GLY A 151 -11.51 -1.13 -4.28
CA GLY A 151 -10.54 -0.30 -5.01
C GLY A 151 -9.39 -1.10 -5.61
N ILE A 152 -8.89 -2.11 -4.90
CA ILE A 152 -7.85 -3.03 -5.38
C ILE A 152 -8.36 -3.82 -6.58
N ASP A 153 -9.58 -4.36 -6.50
CA ASP A 153 -10.20 -5.10 -7.61
C ASP A 153 -10.38 -4.20 -8.85
N ALA A 154 -10.77 -2.94 -8.66
CA ALA A 154 -10.88 -1.97 -9.74
C ALA A 154 -9.50 -1.63 -10.34
N LEU A 155 -8.49 -1.42 -9.50
CA LEU A 155 -7.13 -1.08 -9.94
C LEU A 155 -6.46 -2.24 -10.66
N LYS A 156 -6.65 -3.49 -10.20
CA LYS A 156 -6.14 -4.72 -10.82
C LYS A 156 -6.51 -4.81 -12.31
N ASN A 157 -7.71 -4.35 -12.66
CA ASN A 157 -8.19 -4.35 -14.04
C ASN A 157 -7.69 -3.14 -14.87
N ALA A 158 -7.08 -2.16 -14.22
CA ALA A 158 -6.66 -0.91 -14.83
C ALA A 158 -5.13 -0.79 -15.00
N VAL A 159 -4.36 -1.69 -14.40
CA VAL A 159 -2.89 -1.71 -14.47
C VAL A 159 -2.37 -2.94 -15.23
N ASP A 160 -1.10 -2.95 -15.60
CA ASP A 160 -0.41 -4.14 -16.12
C ASP A 160 0.06 -5.03 -14.97
N THR A 161 0.60 -4.43 -13.94
CA THR A 161 1.08 -5.11 -12.73
C THR A 161 0.61 -4.37 -11.49
N LEU A 162 0.15 -5.11 -10.49
CA LEU A 162 -0.33 -4.58 -9.21
C LEU A 162 0.43 -5.20 -8.04
N ILE A 163 1.08 -4.35 -7.27
CA ILE A 163 1.75 -4.69 -6.02
C ILE A 163 0.86 -4.22 -4.87
N VAL A 164 0.47 -5.14 -4.00
CA VAL A 164 -0.39 -4.84 -2.85
C VAL A 164 0.34 -5.16 -1.56
N ILE A 165 0.49 -4.17 -0.70
CA ILE A 165 1.20 -4.28 0.58
C ILE A 165 0.19 -4.24 1.72
N PRO A 166 0.00 -5.35 2.48
CA PRO A 166 -0.89 -5.34 3.63
C PRO A 166 -0.23 -4.66 4.83
N ASN A 167 -0.77 -3.51 5.27
CA ASN A 167 -0.20 -2.81 6.43
C ASN A 167 -0.18 -3.67 7.71
N ASP A 168 -1.12 -4.60 7.87
CA ASP A 168 -1.11 -5.51 9.01
C ASP A 168 0.18 -6.34 9.11
N ARG A 169 0.82 -6.66 7.99
CA ARG A 169 2.09 -7.38 7.95
C ARG A 169 3.26 -6.54 8.46
N LEU A 170 3.15 -5.21 8.35
CA LEU A 170 4.16 -4.32 8.93
C LEU A 170 4.21 -4.44 10.45
N LEU A 171 3.09 -4.80 11.10
CA LEU A 171 3.04 -5.02 12.55
C LEU A 171 3.88 -6.23 13.02
N GLU A 172 4.20 -7.14 12.09
CA GLU A 172 5.04 -8.32 12.37
C GLU A 172 6.55 -7.96 12.38
N ILE A 173 6.92 -6.87 11.69
CA ILE A 173 8.32 -6.41 11.55
C ILE A 173 8.67 -5.24 12.47
N VAL A 174 7.69 -4.46 12.92
CA VAL A 174 7.95 -3.31 13.80
C VAL A 174 8.05 -3.73 15.27
N GLU A 175 8.82 -2.98 16.04
CA GLU A 175 8.92 -3.21 17.48
C GLU A 175 7.59 -2.95 18.21
N LYS A 176 7.34 -3.68 19.30
CA LYS A 176 6.10 -3.55 20.11
C LYS A 176 5.87 -2.14 20.67
N LYS A 177 6.88 -1.29 20.69
CA LYS A 177 6.83 0.11 21.18
C LYS A 177 6.69 1.13 20.06
N THR A 178 6.57 0.70 18.80
CA THR A 178 6.43 1.60 17.64
C THR A 178 5.16 2.44 17.76
N SER A 179 5.30 3.75 17.60
CA SER A 179 4.18 4.67 17.63
C SER A 179 3.32 4.53 16.37
N LEU A 180 2.04 4.94 16.43
CA LEU A 180 1.16 4.93 15.25
C LEU A 180 1.71 5.78 14.08
N PRO A 181 2.26 6.99 14.29
CA PRO A 181 2.90 7.74 13.21
C PRO A 181 4.08 6.99 12.57
N ASP A 182 4.89 6.29 13.37
CA ASP A 182 6.03 5.53 12.85
C ASP A 182 5.60 4.29 12.06
N ALA A 183 4.52 3.62 12.48
CA ALA A 183 3.94 2.51 11.73
C ALA A 183 3.41 2.97 10.34
N LEU A 184 2.77 4.15 10.27
CA LEU A 184 2.33 4.74 9.01
C LEU A 184 3.52 5.16 8.13
N LYS A 185 4.57 5.74 8.73
CA LYS A 185 5.82 6.03 8.00
C LYS A 185 6.46 4.77 7.43
N LYS A 186 6.38 3.64 8.15
CA LYS A 186 6.90 2.36 7.65
C LYS A 186 6.12 1.87 6.43
N ALA A 187 4.80 2.10 6.38
CA ALA A 187 4.00 1.81 5.19
C ALA A 187 4.43 2.67 3.98
N ASP A 188 4.65 3.97 4.19
CA ASP A 188 5.14 4.88 3.15
C ASP A 188 6.56 4.48 2.68
N GLU A 189 7.43 4.01 3.60
CA GLU A 189 8.77 3.51 3.30
C GLU A 189 8.73 2.25 2.40
N VAL A 190 7.83 1.31 2.67
CA VAL A 190 7.70 0.11 1.84
C VAL A 190 7.18 0.45 0.44
N LEU A 191 6.24 1.40 0.32
CA LEU A 191 5.83 1.91 -1.00
C LEU A 191 7.01 2.52 -1.76
N GLN A 192 7.80 3.35 -1.08
CA GLN A 192 9.00 3.97 -1.65
C GLN A 192 10.01 2.92 -2.09
N GLN A 193 10.37 1.96 -1.23
CA GLN A 193 11.32 0.89 -1.56
C GLN A 193 10.85 0.02 -2.72
N SER A 194 9.55 -0.25 -2.82
CA SER A 194 8.98 -1.03 -3.93
C SER A 194 9.10 -0.31 -5.27
N VAL A 195 8.89 1.01 -5.29
CA VAL A 195 9.08 1.82 -6.50
C VAL A 195 10.57 1.94 -6.82
N GLN A 196 11.39 2.26 -5.82
CA GLN A 196 12.84 2.43 -5.97
C GLN A 196 13.50 1.15 -6.50
N GLY A 197 13.16 -0.01 -5.95
CA GLY A 197 13.73 -1.28 -6.40
C GLY A 197 13.51 -1.58 -7.89
N ILE A 198 12.48 -0.98 -8.51
CA ILE A 198 12.21 -1.11 -9.94
C ILE A 198 12.90 0.02 -10.71
N THR A 199 12.83 1.24 -10.21
CA THR A 199 13.41 2.40 -10.91
C THR A 199 14.93 2.37 -10.94
N ASP A 200 15.57 1.89 -9.88
CA ASP A 200 17.03 1.75 -9.81
C ASP A 200 17.56 0.78 -10.88
N LEU A 201 16.82 -0.30 -11.16
CA LEU A 201 17.16 -1.26 -12.21
C LEU A 201 17.25 -0.63 -13.61
N ILE A 202 16.42 0.39 -13.85
CA ILE A 202 16.31 1.04 -15.17
C ILE A 202 17.26 2.24 -15.26
N ASN A 203 17.38 3.03 -14.18
CA ASN A 203 18.02 4.33 -14.20
C ASN A 203 19.45 4.35 -13.68
N VAL A 204 19.82 3.41 -12.79
CA VAL A 204 21.15 3.40 -12.18
C VAL A 204 22.08 2.49 -12.96
N PRO A 205 23.22 3.00 -13.49
CA PRO A 205 24.21 2.16 -14.17
C PRO A 205 24.78 1.12 -13.19
N GLY A 206 24.63 -0.14 -13.50
CA GLY A 206 25.15 -1.25 -12.71
C GLY A 206 26.21 -2.07 -13.46
N LEU A 207 26.71 -3.13 -12.80
CA LEU A 207 27.60 -4.12 -13.45
C LEU A 207 26.83 -4.95 -14.48
N ILE A 208 25.55 -5.24 -14.17
CA ILE A 208 24.61 -5.91 -15.06
C ILE A 208 23.36 -5.04 -15.08
N ASN A 209 23.15 -4.33 -16.19
CA ASN A 209 22.00 -3.46 -16.38
C ASN A 209 20.86 -4.24 -17.01
N LEU A 210 19.65 -3.92 -16.56
CA LEU A 210 18.43 -4.32 -17.24
C LEU A 210 17.94 -3.15 -18.09
N ASP A 211 17.59 -3.40 -19.32
CA ASP A 211 16.95 -2.40 -20.14
C ASP A 211 15.44 -2.29 -19.83
N PHE A 212 14.83 -1.21 -20.26
CA PHE A 212 13.40 -0.99 -20.06
C PHE A 212 12.55 -2.08 -20.74
N ALA A 213 13.03 -2.66 -21.84
CA ALA A 213 12.31 -3.72 -22.55
C ALA A 213 12.23 -5.01 -21.73
N ASP A 214 13.30 -5.37 -21.00
CA ASP A 214 13.33 -6.52 -20.10
C ASP A 214 12.33 -6.34 -18.95
N VAL A 215 12.37 -5.18 -18.28
CA VAL A 215 11.42 -4.88 -17.19
C VAL A 215 9.98 -4.86 -17.71
N SER A 216 9.76 -4.28 -18.89
CA SER A 216 8.43 -4.25 -19.52
C SER A 216 7.91 -5.65 -19.83
N ALA A 217 8.76 -6.56 -20.34
CA ALA A 217 8.35 -7.94 -20.65
C ALA A 217 7.88 -8.72 -19.42
N VAL A 218 8.51 -8.47 -18.27
CA VAL A 218 8.17 -9.13 -16.99
C VAL A 218 6.97 -8.50 -16.28
N MET A 219 6.61 -7.24 -16.62
CA MET A 219 5.55 -6.53 -15.92
C MET A 219 4.28 -6.35 -16.73
N LYS A 220 4.34 -6.36 -18.06
CA LYS A 220 3.18 -6.09 -18.91
C LYS A 220 2.14 -7.20 -18.82
N ASP A 221 0.90 -6.83 -18.45
CA ASP A 221 -0.28 -7.72 -18.32
C ASP A 221 -0.06 -8.94 -17.39
N LYS A 222 0.80 -8.80 -16.38
CA LYS A 222 1.11 -9.91 -15.43
C LYS A 222 0.17 -9.97 -14.22
N GLY A 223 -0.61 -8.94 -13.98
CA GLY A 223 -1.58 -8.91 -12.88
C GLY A 223 -0.92 -8.69 -11.52
N ILE A 224 -1.10 -9.59 -10.54
CA ILE A 224 -0.53 -9.39 -9.20
C ILE A 224 0.95 -9.76 -9.19
N ALA A 225 1.75 -8.85 -8.61
CA ALA A 225 3.16 -9.07 -8.35
C ALA A 225 3.46 -8.99 -6.85
N HIS A 226 4.50 -9.68 -6.43
CA HIS A 226 5.05 -9.63 -5.08
C HIS A 226 6.44 -9.02 -5.12
N VAL A 227 6.70 -8.11 -4.17
CA VAL A 227 8.01 -7.50 -3.98
C VAL A 227 8.52 -7.85 -2.60
N GLY A 228 9.69 -8.43 -2.54
CA GLY A 228 10.40 -8.69 -1.30
C GLY A 228 11.75 -8.01 -1.32
N ILE A 229 12.14 -7.44 -0.18
CA ILE A 229 13.43 -6.76 0.00
C ILE A 229 14.11 -7.37 1.21
N GLY A 230 15.35 -7.78 1.03
CA GLY A 230 16.18 -8.31 2.10
C GLY A 230 17.54 -7.64 2.12
N LYS A 231 18.05 -7.37 3.31
CA LYS A 231 19.38 -6.82 3.55
C LYS A 231 20.13 -7.70 4.53
N ALA A 232 21.38 -7.99 4.25
CA ALA A 232 22.24 -8.76 5.14
C ALA A 232 23.70 -8.31 5.07
N LYS A 233 24.49 -8.72 6.07
CA LYS A 233 25.92 -8.42 6.22
C LYS A 233 26.69 -9.68 6.57
N GLY A 234 27.98 -9.72 6.24
CA GLY A 234 28.88 -10.82 6.58
C GLY A 234 29.08 -11.85 5.47
N ASP A 235 29.69 -12.98 5.80
CA ASP A 235 30.19 -13.97 4.83
C ASP A 235 29.07 -14.63 3.97
N ASP A 236 27.86 -14.82 4.53
CA ASP A 236 26.72 -15.43 3.85
C ASP A 236 25.66 -14.40 3.43
N LYS A 237 26.03 -13.11 3.33
CA LYS A 237 25.12 -11.99 3.14
C LYS A 237 24.14 -12.13 1.98
N ALA A 238 24.57 -12.67 0.84
CA ALA A 238 23.71 -12.84 -0.33
C ALA A 238 22.59 -13.86 -0.10
N ILE A 239 22.94 -15.02 0.47
CA ILE A 239 21.96 -16.08 0.80
C ILE A 239 21.02 -15.62 1.91
N GLU A 240 21.52 -14.92 2.93
CA GLU A 240 20.67 -14.37 3.98
C GLU A 240 19.74 -13.29 3.45
N ALA A 241 20.25 -12.36 2.64
CA ALA A 241 19.44 -11.28 2.06
C ALA A 241 18.32 -11.86 1.15
N VAL A 242 18.63 -12.82 0.28
CA VAL A 242 17.61 -13.43 -0.57
C VAL A 242 16.57 -14.21 0.25
N LYS A 243 16.96 -14.90 1.30
CA LYS A 243 16.02 -15.59 2.21
C LYS A 243 15.10 -14.59 2.90
N ILE A 244 15.64 -13.46 3.38
CA ILE A 244 14.85 -12.38 3.98
C ILE A 244 13.88 -11.79 2.94
N ALA A 245 14.34 -11.55 1.71
CA ALA A 245 13.49 -11.02 0.64
C ALA A 245 12.31 -11.94 0.34
N ILE A 246 12.57 -13.24 0.16
CA ILE A 246 11.56 -14.23 -0.21
C ILE A 246 10.63 -14.60 0.95
N SER A 247 11.16 -14.63 2.18
CA SER A 247 10.36 -14.89 3.39
C SER A 247 9.77 -13.63 4.01
N SER A 248 9.89 -12.51 3.31
CA SER A 248 9.36 -11.24 3.80
C SER A 248 7.90 -11.36 4.22
N PRO A 249 7.53 -11.00 5.45
CA PRO A 249 6.13 -11.01 5.88
C PRO A 249 5.24 -10.07 5.07
N LEU A 250 5.84 -9.17 4.28
CA LEU A 250 5.12 -8.26 3.37
C LEU A 250 4.48 -9.00 2.20
N LEU A 251 4.96 -10.19 1.87
CA LEU A 251 4.39 -11.04 0.84
C LEU A 251 3.09 -11.69 1.36
N GLU A 252 1.99 -11.56 0.62
CA GLU A 252 0.73 -12.26 0.96
C GLU A 252 0.77 -13.76 0.61
N SER A 253 1.67 -14.15 -0.30
CA SER A 253 1.86 -15.54 -0.75
C SER A 253 3.34 -15.83 -1.01
N THR A 254 3.68 -17.10 -1.17
CA THR A 254 5.02 -17.52 -1.60
C THR A 254 5.24 -17.16 -3.07
N ILE A 255 6.50 -16.99 -3.47
CA ILE A 255 6.87 -16.74 -4.87
C ILE A 255 6.83 -18.04 -5.73
N GLU A 256 6.50 -19.17 -5.11
CA GLU A 256 6.37 -20.45 -5.80
C GLU A 256 5.36 -20.40 -6.95
N GLY A 257 5.81 -20.80 -8.14
CA GLY A 257 4.98 -20.83 -9.34
C GLY A 257 4.78 -19.46 -10.01
N ALA A 258 5.61 -18.47 -9.67
CA ALA A 258 5.73 -17.25 -10.46
C ALA A 258 6.22 -17.59 -11.88
N THR A 259 5.73 -16.90 -12.88
CA THR A 259 6.17 -17.10 -14.27
C THR A 259 7.41 -16.29 -14.61
N ASP A 260 7.56 -15.15 -13.98
CA ASP A 260 8.68 -14.24 -14.21
C ASP A 260 9.18 -13.67 -12.89
N VAL A 261 10.49 -13.54 -12.74
CA VAL A 261 11.13 -12.99 -11.54
C VAL A 261 12.25 -12.04 -11.95
N ILE A 262 12.28 -10.88 -11.32
CA ILE A 262 13.42 -9.97 -11.38
C ILE A 262 14.16 -10.06 -10.05
N ILE A 263 15.47 -10.24 -10.11
CA ILE A 263 16.35 -10.20 -8.95
C ILE A 263 17.30 -9.02 -9.14
N ASN A 264 17.21 -8.05 -8.26
CA ASN A 264 18.17 -6.94 -8.21
C ASN A 264 19.05 -7.10 -6.98
N ILE A 265 20.35 -7.13 -7.19
CA ILE A 265 21.34 -7.19 -6.12
C ILE A 265 22.15 -5.89 -6.12
N SER A 266 22.20 -5.21 -4.98
CA SER A 266 23.00 -4.00 -4.79
C SER A 266 23.90 -4.11 -3.57
N GLY A 267 25.12 -3.62 -3.67
CA GLY A 267 26.09 -3.61 -2.58
C GLY A 267 27.42 -4.26 -2.94
N ASP A 268 28.18 -4.63 -1.91
CA ASP A 268 29.46 -5.31 -2.05
C ASP A 268 29.25 -6.84 -2.21
N ILE A 269 29.18 -7.30 -3.46
CA ILE A 269 28.90 -8.71 -3.77
C ILE A 269 29.91 -9.30 -4.77
N SER A 270 30.31 -10.53 -4.52
CA SER A 270 31.10 -11.33 -5.43
C SER A 270 30.25 -12.07 -6.46
N LEU A 271 30.86 -12.50 -7.56
CA LEU A 271 30.17 -13.28 -8.59
C LEU A 271 29.62 -14.61 -8.05
N ILE A 272 30.31 -15.24 -7.11
CA ILE A 272 29.89 -16.52 -6.50
C ILE A 272 28.65 -16.30 -5.65
N GLU A 273 28.64 -15.29 -4.79
CA GLU A 273 27.51 -14.95 -3.95
C GLU A 273 26.27 -14.56 -4.79
N ALA A 274 26.48 -13.82 -5.88
CA ALA A 274 25.42 -13.47 -6.81
C ALA A 274 24.80 -14.70 -7.48
N ASN A 275 25.65 -15.65 -7.91
CA ASN A 275 25.19 -16.91 -8.49
C ASN A 275 24.41 -17.77 -7.47
N ASP A 276 24.89 -17.84 -6.22
CA ASP A 276 24.23 -18.61 -5.17
C ASP A 276 22.86 -18.04 -4.81
N ALA A 277 22.75 -16.71 -4.76
CA ALA A 277 21.47 -16.04 -4.55
C ALA A 277 20.46 -16.28 -5.70
N ALA A 278 20.93 -16.21 -6.94
CA ALA A 278 20.11 -16.47 -8.13
C ALA A 278 19.64 -17.94 -8.17
N SER A 279 20.56 -18.88 -7.93
CA SER A 279 20.25 -20.32 -7.89
C SER A 279 19.23 -20.67 -6.80
N TYR A 280 19.32 -20.02 -5.64
CA TYR A 280 18.35 -20.21 -4.55
C TYR A 280 16.93 -19.76 -4.96
N VAL A 281 16.81 -18.66 -5.71
CA VAL A 281 15.51 -18.20 -6.23
C VAL A 281 14.98 -19.17 -7.27
N GLU A 282 15.83 -19.64 -8.20
CA GLU A 282 15.48 -20.59 -9.25
C GLU A 282 14.92 -21.91 -8.68
N GLU A 283 15.56 -22.43 -7.63
CA GLU A 283 15.10 -23.64 -6.94
C GLU A 283 13.68 -23.46 -6.35
N LEU A 284 13.36 -22.28 -5.84
CA LEU A 284 12.07 -22.00 -5.23
C LEU A 284 10.96 -21.71 -6.23
N VAL A 285 11.26 -21.02 -7.31
CA VAL A 285 10.26 -20.62 -8.32
C VAL A 285 9.99 -21.77 -9.29
N GLY A 286 11.02 -22.57 -9.59
CA GLY A 286 10.98 -23.70 -10.50
C GLY A 286 11.61 -23.41 -11.86
N GLU A 287 12.05 -24.48 -12.55
CA GLU A 287 12.84 -24.44 -13.79
C GLU A 287 12.17 -23.72 -14.99
N ASN A 288 10.87 -23.47 -14.94
CA ASN A 288 10.12 -22.85 -16.04
C ASN A 288 9.97 -21.33 -15.88
N ALA A 289 10.46 -20.74 -14.81
CA ALA A 289 10.36 -19.32 -14.58
C ALA A 289 11.39 -18.54 -15.42
N ASN A 290 10.99 -17.41 -15.98
CA ASN A 290 11.90 -16.47 -16.59
C ASN A 290 12.53 -15.62 -15.49
N ILE A 291 13.84 -15.77 -15.24
CA ILE A 291 14.56 -15.03 -14.21
C ILE A 291 15.45 -13.98 -14.88
N ILE A 292 15.22 -12.72 -14.55
CA ILE A 292 16.03 -11.59 -14.98
C ILE A 292 16.85 -11.10 -13.81
N PHE A 293 18.15 -10.93 -14.03
CA PHE A 293 19.11 -10.61 -13.00
C PHE A 293 19.80 -9.26 -13.26
N GLY A 294 19.75 -8.37 -12.26
CA GLY A 294 20.50 -7.11 -12.25
C GLY A 294 21.46 -7.06 -11.07
N ALA A 295 22.63 -6.45 -11.28
CA ALA A 295 23.63 -6.28 -10.24
C ALA A 295 24.23 -4.86 -10.27
N MET A 296 24.18 -4.19 -9.13
CA MET A 296 24.76 -2.88 -8.89
C MET A 296 25.82 -2.97 -7.80
N TYR A 297 27.02 -2.51 -8.11
CA TYR A 297 28.10 -2.42 -7.12
C TYR A 297 28.02 -1.05 -6.44
N ASP A 298 27.97 -1.05 -5.11
CA ASP A 298 27.93 0.15 -4.29
C ASP A 298 29.14 0.16 -3.35
N GLU A 299 30.11 1.05 -3.63
CA GLU A 299 31.34 1.20 -2.86
C GLU A 299 31.08 1.73 -1.42
N ASP A 300 29.98 2.42 -1.20
CA ASP A 300 29.61 3.00 0.10
C ASP A 300 29.00 1.93 1.04
N SER A 301 28.49 0.85 0.48
CA SER A 301 27.87 -0.27 1.21
C SER A 301 28.90 -1.33 1.61
N GLN A 302 29.84 -0.99 2.50
CA GLN A 302 30.84 -1.93 2.98
C GLN A 302 30.20 -3.13 3.67
N ASP A 303 30.47 -4.35 3.16
CA ASP A 303 30.01 -5.64 3.68
C ASP A 303 28.50 -5.80 3.82
N GLU A 304 27.70 -4.97 3.14
CA GLU A 304 26.23 -5.06 3.10
C GLU A 304 25.75 -5.34 1.69
N VAL A 305 24.77 -6.24 1.59
CA VAL A 305 24.06 -6.56 0.35
C VAL A 305 22.57 -6.34 0.56
N SER A 306 21.95 -5.65 -0.39
CA SER A 306 20.50 -5.50 -0.50
C SER A 306 19.99 -6.26 -1.72
N ILE A 307 19.04 -7.16 -1.54
CA ILE A 307 18.43 -7.95 -2.61
C ILE A 307 16.95 -7.59 -2.69
N THR A 308 16.52 -7.17 -3.87
CA THR A 308 15.11 -6.97 -4.20
C THR A 308 14.66 -8.07 -5.15
N VAL A 309 13.63 -8.79 -4.78
CA VAL A 309 13.00 -9.84 -5.59
C VAL A 309 11.61 -9.40 -5.99
N ILE A 310 11.33 -9.36 -7.29
CA ILE A 310 10.00 -9.03 -7.83
C ILE A 310 9.51 -10.24 -8.59
N ALA A 311 8.45 -10.87 -8.09
CA ALA A 311 7.86 -12.06 -8.70
C ALA A 311 6.49 -11.72 -9.30
N THR A 312 6.28 -12.06 -10.57
CA THR A 312 5.05 -11.76 -11.32
C THR A 312 4.41 -13.04 -11.89
N GLY A 313 3.16 -12.92 -12.35
CA GLY A 313 2.44 -14.04 -12.95
C GLY A 313 2.09 -15.14 -11.95
N ILE A 314 2.04 -14.83 -10.66
CA ILE A 314 1.67 -15.77 -9.61
C ILE A 314 0.17 -16.06 -9.72
N LYS A 315 -0.18 -17.30 -9.96
CA LYS A 315 -1.57 -17.74 -9.97
C LYS A 315 -2.12 -17.71 -8.55
N GLU A 316 -3.12 -16.87 -8.32
CA GLU A 316 -3.85 -16.91 -7.05
C GLU A 316 -4.33 -18.35 -6.81
N ARG A 317 -3.82 -18.98 -5.76
CA ARG A 317 -4.44 -20.22 -5.26
C ARG A 317 -5.84 -19.83 -4.77
N THR A 318 -6.83 -19.88 -5.64
CA THR A 318 -8.22 -19.93 -5.22
C THR A 318 -8.27 -21.05 -4.19
N LYS A 319 -8.49 -20.72 -2.92
CA LYS A 319 -8.88 -21.70 -1.92
C LYS A 319 -10.17 -22.30 -2.44
N THR A 320 -10.04 -23.38 -3.21
CA THR A 320 -11.17 -24.25 -3.51
C THR A 320 -11.63 -24.71 -2.13
N VAL A 321 -12.69 -24.09 -1.63
CA VAL A 321 -13.45 -24.68 -0.54
C VAL A 321 -13.90 -26.01 -1.15
N GLU A 322 -13.18 -27.07 -0.85
CA GLU A 322 -13.70 -28.41 -1.07
C GLU A 322 -15.00 -28.45 -0.29
N THR A 323 -16.07 -28.22 -1.04
CA THR A 323 -17.40 -28.54 -0.59
C THR A 323 -17.30 -30.03 -0.31
N VAL A 324 -17.15 -30.36 0.97
CA VAL A 324 -17.30 -31.74 1.45
C VAL A 324 -18.65 -32.16 0.90
N ARG A 325 -18.63 -32.88 -0.21
CA ARG A 325 -19.80 -33.59 -0.73
C ARG A 325 -20.16 -34.53 0.40
N THR A 326 -21.12 -34.12 1.22
CA THR A 326 -21.84 -35.04 2.07
C THR A 326 -22.33 -36.15 1.16
N VAL A 327 -21.61 -37.25 1.20
CA VAL A 327 -22.08 -38.51 0.59
C VAL A 327 -23.39 -38.80 1.28
N ASN A 328 -24.49 -38.54 0.57
CA ASN A 328 -25.81 -38.91 0.98
C ASN A 328 -25.88 -40.43 0.92
N THR A 329 -25.51 -41.08 2.02
CA THR A 329 -25.69 -42.50 2.20
C THR A 329 -27.22 -42.71 2.23
N GLN A 330 -27.77 -43.09 1.10
CA GLN A 330 -29.13 -43.56 0.98
C GLN A 330 -29.26 -44.73 1.99
N ALA A 331 -30.06 -44.52 3.02
CA ALA A 331 -30.48 -45.60 3.90
C ALA A 331 -31.23 -46.66 3.04
N PRO A 332 -30.97 -47.96 3.23
CA PRO A 332 -31.68 -49.01 2.51
C PRO A 332 -33.17 -48.92 2.81
N GLN A 333 -33.97 -48.84 1.76
CA GLN A 333 -35.44 -48.95 1.88
C GLN A 333 -35.74 -50.37 2.27
N ILE A 334 -36.25 -50.53 3.50
CA ILE A 334 -36.88 -51.78 3.96
C ILE A 334 -38.31 -51.77 3.46
N THR A 335 -38.59 -52.58 2.48
CA THR A 335 -39.95 -52.87 2.02
C THR A 335 -40.66 -53.68 3.11
N PRO A 336 -41.84 -53.27 3.58
CA PRO A 336 -42.60 -54.11 4.52
C PRO A 336 -43.29 -55.25 3.78
N SER A 337 -42.89 -56.46 4.07
CA SER A 337 -43.62 -57.68 3.68
C SER A 337 -44.84 -57.80 4.56
N VAL A 338 -46.01 -57.85 3.93
CA VAL A 338 -47.28 -58.07 4.57
C VAL A 338 -47.39 -59.58 4.87
N ALA A 339 -47.36 -59.96 6.11
CA ALA A 339 -47.84 -61.29 6.53
C ALA A 339 -49.04 -61.06 7.48
N ASN A 340 -50.21 -61.44 6.99
CA ASN A 340 -51.41 -61.62 7.78
C ASN A 340 -51.20 -62.69 8.85
N ASN A 341 -51.40 -62.38 10.12
CA ASN A 341 -51.87 -63.42 11.05
C ASN A 341 -52.78 -62.80 12.12
N THR A 342 -53.96 -63.37 12.21
CA THR A 342 -55.02 -63.12 13.16
C THR A 342 -54.72 -63.70 14.55
N GLY A 343 -54.96 -62.95 15.62
CA GLY A 343 -54.97 -63.51 17.00
C GLY A 343 -54.99 -62.47 18.12
N ALA A 344 -56.00 -62.48 18.82
CA ALA A 344 -56.51 -61.68 19.92
C ALA A 344 -55.51 -61.37 21.08
N GLY A 345 -55.68 -60.16 21.63
CA GLY A 345 -55.62 -60.00 23.07
C GLY A 345 -54.56 -59.11 23.69
N SER A 346 -55.05 -58.14 24.39
CA SER A 346 -54.49 -57.48 25.59
C SER A 346 -53.68 -56.21 25.43
N ASN A 347 -54.20 -55.19 26.02
CA ASN A 347 -53.70 -53.85 26.32
C ASN A 347 -52.30 -53.84 26.94
N ALA A 348 -51.41 -53.09 26.29
CA ALA A 348 -50.33 -52.42 27.01
C ALA A 348 -49.77 -51.33 26.06
N THR A 349 -49.90 -50.11 26.48
CA THR A 349 -49.26 -48.91 25.83
C THR A 349 -47.78 -48.93 26.07
N PRO A 350 -46.94 -48.92 25.04
CA PRO A 350 -45.51 -48.71 25.25
C PRO A 350 -45.21 -47.20 25.34
N GLY A 351 -44.58 -46.82 26.48
CA GLY A 351 -44.12 -45.46 26.72
C GLY A 351 -43.04 -45.01 25.79
N LEU A 352 -43.14 -43.79 25.36
CA LEU A 352 -42.13 -43.09 24.57
C LEU A 352 -40.83 -42.90 25.38
N PRO A 353 -39.66 -43.00 24.75
CA PRO A 353 -38.37 -42.77 25.43
C PRO A 353 -38.22 -41.31 25.88
N SER A 354 -37.69 -41.13 27.10
CA SER A 354 -37.63 -39.89 27.88
C SER A 354 -36.65 -38.82 27.40
N PHE A 355 -36.08 -38.92 26.17
CA PHE A 355 -35.15 -37.94 25.64
C PHE A 355 -35.79 -36.85 24.74
N LEU A 356 -37.11 -36.84 24.59
CA LEU A 356 -37.84 -35.87 23.78
C LEU A 356 -38.63 -34.81 24.57
N SER A 357 -38.46 -34.75 25.89
CA SER A 357 -39.12 -33.72 26.72
C SER A 357 -38.12 -32.61 27.08
N ASN A 358 -37.97 -31.66 26.19
CA ASN A 358 -37.19 -30.44 26.43
C ASN A 358 -38.12 -29.43 27.17
N GLN A 359 -38.31 -29.62 28.48
CA GLN A 359 -38.94 -28.61 29.33
C GLN A 359 -37.83 -27.83 30.04
N ARG A 360 -37.72 -26.56 29.72
CA ARG A 360 -36.91 -25.59 30.45
C ARG A 360 -37.50 -25.43 31.87
N PRO A 361 -36.65 -25.44 32.90
CA PRO A 361 -37.13 -25.10 34.24
C PRO A 361 -37.39 -23.58 34.33
N VAL A 362 -38.61 -23.23 34.73
CA VAL A 362 -39.00 -21.87 35.13
C VAL A 362 -38.53 -21.68 36.57
N ALA A 363 -37.63 -20.73 36.80
CA ALA A 363 -37.22 -20.32 38.13
C ALA A 363 -38.31 -19.44 38.78
N PRO A 364 -38.58 -19.57 40.08
CA PRO A 364 -39.61 -18.77 40.77
C PRO A 364 -39.11 -17.34 41.04
N GLY A 365 -40.07 -16.41 40.97
CA GLY A 365 -39.92 -14.98 41.01
C GLY A 365 -39.25 -14.39 42.26
N LEU A 366 -38.62 -13.27 42.04
CA LEU A 366 -38.34 -12.28 43.09
C LEU A 366 -38.97 -10.95 42.67
N SER A 367 -39.72 -10.48 43.64
CA SER A 367 -40.59 -9.34 43.69
C SER A 367 -39.88 -7.99 43.60
N GLN A 368 -40.62 -7.04 43.04
CA GLN A 368 -40.69 -5.63 43.42
C GLN A 368 -39.45 -4.75 43.14
N ARG A 369 -39.61 -4.01 42.09
CA ARG A 369 -38.89 -2.76 41.82
C ARG A 369 -39.75 -1.60 42.34
N PRO A 370 -39.24 -0.66 43.14
CA PRO A 370 -40.01 0.52 43.53
C PRO A 370 -40.11 1.50 42.36
N GLU A 371 -41.32 1.98 42.13
CA GLU A 371 -41.61 3.11 41.23
C GLU A 371 -41.06 4.40 41.83
N VAL A 372 -40.37 5.19 41.03
CA VAL A 372 -39.97 6.58 41.32
C VAL A 372 -41.00 7.49 40.64
N PRO A 373 -41.61 8.46 41.36
CA PRO A 373 -42.64 9.30 40.79
C PRO A 373 -42.08 10.27 39.74
N VAL A 374 -42.77 10.37 38.64
CA VAL A 374 -42.56 11.42 37.62
C VAL A 374 -43.25 12.70 38.09
N GLU A 375 -42.52 13.69 38.48
CA GLU A 375 -43.03 15.03 38.79
C GLU A 375 -43.13 15.85 37.50
N ASN A 376 -44.35 16.12 37.08
CA ASN A 376 -44.71 17.04 36.02
C ASN A 376 -44.59 18.47 36.56
N THR A 377 -43.64 19.24 36.03
CA THR A 377 -43.68 20.70 36.22
C THR A 377 -43.70 21.39 34.87
N GLN A 378 -44.90 21.81 34.48
CA GLN A 378 -45.09 22.88 33.53
C GLN A 378 -44.73 24.19 34.22
N THR A 379 -43.82 25.01 33.60
CA THR A 379 -43.81 26.43 33.84
C THR A 379 -43.23 27.20 32.64
N ASN A 380 -44.11 27.93 32.04
CA ASN A 380 -44.03 29.33 31.59
C ASN A 380 -42.82 29.81 30.79
N LEU A 381 -43.19 30.24 29.58
CA LEU A 381 -42.59 31.26 28.74
C LEU A 381 -42.40 32.60 29.48
N GLY A 382 -41.23 33.20 29.35
CA GLY A 382 -41.07 34.62 29.55
C GLY A 382 -39.68 35.02 30.08
N GLY A 383 -38.92 35.74 29.33
CA GLY A 383 -37.81 36.54 29.87
C GLY A 383 -36.54 36.54 29.04
N TYR A 384 -36.44 37.53 28.16
CA TYR A 384 -35.19 38.01 27.54
C TYR A 384 -34.15 38.33 28.62
N ALA A 385 -32.95 37.76 28.53
CA ALA A 385 -31.78 38.22 29.27
C ALA A 385 -30.59 38.29 28.35
N SER A 386 -30.25 39.53 28.11
CA SER A 386 -29.05 40.20 27.60
C SER A 386 -27.73 39.41 27.70
N THR A 387 -27.04 39.35 26.57
CA THR A 387 -25.61 39.04 26.41
C THR A 387 -24.74 40.05 27.17
N PRO A 388 -23.63 39.65 27.81
CA PRO A 388 -22.67 40.58 28.34
C PRO A 388 -21.82 41.16 27.20
N GLN A 389 -21.82 42.47 27.05
CA GLN A 389 -20.88 43.21 26.23
C GLN A 389 -19.49 43.12 26.84
N VAL A 390 -18.54 42.66 26.05
CA VAL A 390 -17.11 42.77 26.35
C VAL A 390 -16.67 44.18 25.93
N ASN A 391 -16.18 44.92 26.91
CA ASN A 391 -15.70 46.28 26.82
C ASN A 391 -14.33 46.30 26.10
N LEU A 392 -14.30 46.81 24.88
CA LEU A 392 -13.11 47.08 24.07
C LEU A 392 -12.57 48.46 24.43
N SER A 393 -11.68 48.54 25.40
CA SER A 393 -10.83 49.73 25.59
C SER A 393 -9.59 49.37 26.42
N ARG A 394 -8.58 48.88 25.74
CA ARG A 394 -7.16 49.09 26.10
C ARG A 394 -6.32 49.04 24.82
N PRO A 395 -5.46 50.06 24.56
CA PRO A 395 -4.56 50.05 23.41
C PRO A 395 -3.45 49.01 23.66
N VAL A 396 -3.24 48.15 22.65
CA VAL A 396 -2.09 47.23 22.63
C VAL A 396 -0.90 48.06 22.17
N GLU A 397 0.09 48.18 23.03
CA GLU A 397 1.41 48.70 22.68
C GLU A 397 2.09 47.73 21.73
N THR A 398 2.45 48.20 20.55
CA THR A 398 3.32 47.53 19.60
C THR A 398 4.74 47.52 20.11
N PRO A 399 5.45 46.36 20.14
CA PRO A 399 6.89 46.37 20.43
C PRO A 399 7.64 46.93 19.22
N GLU A 400 8.46 47.93 19.48
CA GLU A 400 9.38 48.54 18.54
C GLU A 400 10.40 47.55 18.02
N SER A 401 10.63 47.57 16.71
CA SER A 401 11.72 46.90 16.01
C SER A 401 13.07 47.49 16.44
N PRO A 402 14.09 46.69 16.78
CA PRO A 402 15.41 47.23 17.04
C PRO A 402 16.08 47.62 15.71
N SER A 403 16.38 48.92 15.66
CA SER A 403 17.18 49.58 14.64
C SER A 403 18.55 48.93 14.46
N SER A 404 18.91 48.70 13.20
CA SER A 404 20.25 48.37 12.73
C SER A 404 21.33 49.33 13.24
N ARG A 405 22.19 48.83 14.11
CA ARG A 405 23.52 49.37 14.32
C ARG A 405 24.56 48.54 13.60
N VAL A 406 25.02 49.07 12.49
CA VAL A 406 26.26 48.62 11.80
C VAL A 406 27.41 48.72 12.83
N ARG A 407 28.03 47.60 13.15
CA ARG A 407 29.36 47.50 13.73
C ARG A 407 30.29 46.88 12.71
N THR A 408 31.15 47.75 12.20
CA THR A 408 32.35 47.42 11.45
C THR A 408 33.35 46.66 12.29
N GLY A 409 33.92 45.59 11.71
CA GLY A 409 35.27 45.14 11.98
C GLY A 409 35.45 44.22 13.18
N ARG A 410 35.57 42.92 12.89
CA ARG A 410 36.55 42.02 13.49
C ARG A 410 36.87 40.90 12.50
N GLU A 411 38.10 40.96 12.01
CA GLU A 411 38.76 39.90 11.26
C GLU A 411 38.77 38.61 12.09
N ASN A 412 38.11 37.57 11.63
CA ASN A 412 38.29 36.22 12.19
C ASN A 412 39.53 35.62 11.56
N ASN A 413 40.64 35.64 12.27
CA ASN A 413 41.80 34.79 12.01
C ASN A 413 41.37 33.33 12.17
N ILE A 414 41.31 32.60 11.06
CA ILE A 414 41.19 31.15 11.04
C ILE A 414 42.60 30.61 11.27
N ASP A 415 42.86 30.02 12.44
CA ASP A 415 44.10 29.32 12.77
C ASP A 415 44.13 28.02 11.95
N LEU A 416 44.99 28.02 10.91
CA LEU A 416 45.26 26.83 10.11
C LEU A 416 46.25 25.92 10.83
N PRO A 417 46.01 24.60 10.89
CA PRO A 417 46.94 23.63 11.48
C PRO A 417 48.31 23.67 10.85
N ASP A 418 49.35 23.48 11.65
CA ASP A 418 50.79 23.64 11.34
C ASP A 418 51.30 22.79 10.13
N PHE A 419 50.60 21.73 9.74
CA PHE A 419 50.98 20.88 8.61
C PHE A 419 50.73 21.52 7.23
N LEU A 420 49.97 22.61 7.13
CA LEU A 420 49.72 23.35 5.88
C LEU A 420 50.62 24.57 5.71
N ARG A 421 51.57 24.85 6.63
CA ARG A 421 52.50 26.00 6.59
C ARG A 421 53.81 25.73 5.90
N ARG A 422 54.04 24.53 5.39
CA ARG A 422 55.28 24.21 4.65
C ARG A 422 54.96 23.86 3.19
N ARG A 423 54.94 24.85 2.34
CA ARG A 423 55.55 24.88 0.99
C ARG A 423 55.66 26.29 0.50
#